data_0f00c7a48cb2b341fe81b1c4d5b9bea8
#
_entry.id   0f00c7a48cb2b341fe81b1c4d5b9bea8
#
_cell.length_a   1.000
_cell.length_b   1.000
_cell.length_c   1.000
_cell.angle_alpha   90.00
_cell.angle_beta   90.00
_cell.angle_gamma   90.00
#
_symmetry.space_group_name_H-M   'P 1'
#
loop_
_entity.id
_entity.type
_entity.pdbx_description
1 polymer ?
#
loop_
_entity_poly.entity_id
_entity_poly.type
_entity_poly.pdbx_seq_one_letter_code
_entity_poly.pdbx_strand_id
1 'polypeptide(L)'
;MPLPKIATPLYELELPSTKQTIKYRPFLVKEEKLLVLALESEDTKQITTAIKTVIKNCISTRGVKVEDLPTFDIEYLFLNIRGKSVGEEVELSIIAPDDGVTPIPVNIDLDEIKVVENKEHNKQIRLDDSLMMEMKYPSLDQFIKNNFDFDDNSNVDRSFELIASCIDKIFNEEEVWSTADVSKKEVVEFLEQMNSAQFKQIEKFFETMPKLSHTLEVVNPKTKVKSTVVLEGLSSFFG
;
A
#
# COMPACT_ATOMS: atom_id res chain seq x y z
N MET A 1 11.98 -22.01 -37.78
CA MET A 1 12.22 -22.46 -36.39
C MET A 1 11.80 -21.33 -35.46
N PRO A 2 11.09 -21.60 -34.36
CA PRO A 2 10.77 -20.55 -33.37
C PRO A 2 12.07 -20.11 -32.68
N LEU A 3 12.13 -18.82 -32.28
CA LEU A 3 13.25 -18.31 -31.52
C LEU A 3 13.33 -18.99 -30.15
N PRO A 4 14.55 -19.14 -29.58
CA PRO A 4 14.73 -19.74 -28.27
C PRO A 4 14.05 -18.88 -27.18
N LYS A 5 13.51 -19.54 -26.16
CA LYS A 5 13.01 -18.85 -24.97
C LYS A 5 14.15 -18.47 -24.04
N ILE A 6 14.15 -17.24 -23.57
CA ILE A 6 15.10 -16.76 -22.58
C ILE A 6 14.59 -17.17 -21.19
N ALA A 7 15.45 -17.83 -20.41
CA ALA A 7 15.14 -18.18 -19.03
C ALA A 7 15.22 -16.92 -18.15
N THR A 8 14.26 -16.76 -17.26
CA THR A 8 14.23 -15.69 -16.24
C THR A 8 14.48 -16.29 -14.85
N PRO A 9 15.32 -15.67 -14.01
CA PRO A 9 15.48 -16.11 -12.62
C PRO A 9 14.19 -15.98 -11.83
N LEU A 10 14.04 -16.81 -10.79
CA LEU A 10 12.95 -16.73 -9.83
C LEU A 10 13.51 -16.39 -8.46
N TYR A 11 12.84 -15.49 -7.77
CA TYR A 11 13.13 -15.06 -6.42
C TYR A 11 11.96 -15.40 -5.50
N GLU A 12 12.21 -15.41 -4.20
CA GLU A 12 11.20 -15.62 -3.16
C GLU A 12 11.09 -14.39 -2.28
N LEU A 13 9.87 -14.06 -1.86
CA LEU A 13 9.56 -12.96 -0.97
C LEU A 13 8.43 -13.39 -0.03
N GLU A 14 8.53 -13.02 1.24
CA GLU A 14 7.46 -13.18 2.22
C GLU A 14 6.57 -11.94 2.23
N LEU A 15 5.25 -12.13 2.03
CA LEU A 15 4.28 -11.06 2.12
C LEU A 15 4.16 -10.54 3.56
N PRO A 16 4.32 -9.25 3.81
CA PRO A 16 4.19 -8.69 5.17
C PRO A 16 2.85 -8.99 5.84
N SER A 17 1.73 -8.95 5.10
CA SER A 17 0.39 -9.13 5.66
C SER A 17 0.06 -10.55 6.11
N THR A 18 0.47 -11.54 5.33
CA THR A 18 0.05 -12.95 5.51
C THR A 18 1.19 -13.87 5.90
N LYS A 19 2.44 -13.38 5.85
CA LYS A 19 3.66 -14.18 6.00
C LYS A 19 3.78 -15.34 4.99
N GLN A 20 3.00 -15.27 3.90
CA GLN A 20 3.06 -16.24 2.82
C GLN A 20 4.28 -15.99 1.93
N THR A 21 5.08 -17.01 1.71
CA THR A 21 6.18 -16.95 0.72
C THR A 21 5.62 -17.03 -0.70
N ILE A 22 5.96 -16.05 -1.51
CA ILE A 22 5.63 -16.01 -2.93
C ILE A 22 6.88 -16.09 -3.79
N LYS A 23 6.74 -16.70 -4.97
CA LYS A 23 7.77 -16.73 -6.00
C LYS A 23 7.46 -15.71 -7.07
N TYR A 24 8.45 -14.93 -7.45
CA TYR A 24 8.33 -13.92 -8.48
C TYR A 24 9.55 -13.90 -9.40
N ARG A 25 9.39 -13.31 -10.56
CA ARG A 25 10.45 -13.02 -11.50
C ARG A 25 10.61 -11.51 -11.69
N PRO A 26 11.78 -11.05 -12.13
CA PRO A 26 11.92 -9.68 -12.63
C PRO A 26 10.94 -9.41 -13.76
N PHE A 27 10.58 -8.14 -13.96
CA PHE A 27 9.80 -7.78 -15.15
C PHE A 27 10.67 -7.83 -16.42
N LEU A 28 10.04 -8.04 -17.54
CA LEU A 28 10.65 -8.06 -18.86
C LEU A 28 10.40 -6.71 -19.56
N VAL A 29 11.06 -6.48 -20.68
CA VAL A 29 10.88 -5.26 -21.50
C VAL A 29 9.40 -4.95 -21.82
N LYS A 30 8.56 -5.94 -21.94
CA LYS A 30 7.10 -5.73 -22.18
C LYS A 30 6.39 -5.12 -20.97
N GLU A 31 6.77 -5.50 -19.73
CA GLU A 31 6.24 -4.90 -18.50
C GLU A 31 6.84 -3.52 -18.28
N GLU A 32 8.13 -3.32 -18.56
CA GLU A 32 8.79 -2.02 -18.50
C GLU A 32 8.11 -1.01 -19.45
N LYS A 33 7.84 -1.41 -20.69
CA LYS A 33 7.11 -0.59 -21.64
C LYS A 33 5.73 -0.18 -21.12
N LEU A 34 5.03 -1.10 -20.43
CA LEU A 34 3.72 -0.79 -19.82
C LEU A 34 3.84 0.28 -18.76
N LEU A 35 4.87 0.20 -17.90
CA LEU A 35 5.13 1.19 -16.84
C LEU A 35 5.50 2.55 -17.42
N VAL A 36 6.39 2.60 -18.42
CA VAL A 36 6.78 3.86 -19.09
C VAL A 36 5.57 4.55 -19.70
N LEU A 37 4.73 3.83 -20.45
CA LEU A 37 3.52 4.39 -21.04
C LEU A 37 2.52 4.91 -20.00
N ALA A 38 2.41 4.22 -18.85
CA ALA A 38 1.55 4.66 -17.78
C ALA A 38 2.10 5.92 -17.10
N LEU A 39 3.42 6.01 -16.87
CA LEU A 39 4.07 7.20 -16.30
C LEU A 39 3.93 8.41 -17.22
N GLU A 40 4.13 8.23 -18.53
CA GLU A 40 3.95 9.30 -19.56
C GLU A 40 2.51 9.83 -19.60
N SER A 41 1.51 9.04 -19.16
CA SER A 41 0.11 9.49 -19.13
C SER A 41 -0.18 10.49 -18.02
N GLU A 42 0.68 10.59 -17.00
CA GLU A 42 0.49 11.37 -15.76
C GLU A 42 -0.84 11.05 -15.01
N ASP A 43 -1.49 9.94 -15.39
CA ASP A 43 -2.76 9.49 -14.82
C ASP A 43 -2.49 8.44 -13.73
N THR A 44 -2.72 8.82 -12.48
CA THR A 44 -2.50 7.96 -11.31
C THR A 44 -3.26 6.64 -11.39
N LYS A 45 -4.45 6.63 -12.01
CA LYS A 45 -5.26 5.42 -12.20
C LYS A 45 -4.60 4.46 -13.20
N GLN A 46 -4.03 4.99 -14.30
CA GLN A 46 -3.30 4.20 -15.28
C GLN A 46 -1.99 3.67 -14.69
N ILE A 47 -1.24 4.49 -13.96
CA ILE A 47 0.00 4.09 -13.28
C ILE A 47 -0.28 2.93 -12.32
N THR A 48 -1.31 3.06 -11.48
CA THR A 48 -1.67 2.02 -10.50
C THR A 48 -2.11 0.73 -11.17
N THR A 49 -2.89 0.83 -12.25
CA THR A 49 -3.33 -0.33 -13.04
C THR A 49 -2.14 -1.03 -13.71
N ALA A 50 -1.16 -0.27 -14.19
CA ALA A 50 0.07 -0.81 -14.77
C ALA A 50 0.91 -1.55 -13.73
N ILE A 51 1.13 -0.95 -12.55
CA ILE A 51 1.84 -1.56 -11.40
C ILE A 51 1.19 -2.90 -11.05
N LYS A 52 -0.12 -2.92 -10.86
CA LYS A 52 -0.89 -4.13 -10.56
C LYS A 52 -0.74 -5.20 -11.63
N THR A 53 -0.81 -4.82 -12.90
CA THR A 53 -0.64 -5.72 -14.04
C THR A 53 0.76 -6.32 -14.08
N VAL A 54 1.78 -5.50 -13.83
CA VAL A 54 3.18 -5.94 -13.78
C VAL A 54 3.38 -6.95 -12.65
N ILE A 55 2.90 -6.64 -11.45
CA ILE A 55 2.98 -7.56 -10.30
C ILE A 55 2.31 -8.89 -10.63
N LYS A 56 1.08 -8.86 -11.14
CA LYS A 56 0.34 -10.07 -11.53
C LYS A 56 1.08 -10.94 -12.55
N ASN A 57 1.74 -10.30 -13.53
CA ASN A 57 2.52 -11.01 -14.55
C ASN A 57 3.84 -11.58 -14.00
N CYS A 58 4.39 -10.96 -12.96
CA CYS A 58 5.67 -11.37 -12.37
C CYS A 58 5.53 -12.45 -11.30
N ILE A 59 4.37 -12.56 -10.62
CA ILE A 59 4.13 -13.59 -9.61
C ILE A 59 3.96 -14.95 -10.28
N SER A 60 4.67 -15.96 -9.77
CA SER A 60 4.60 -17.36 -10.22
C SER A 60 3.83 -18.27 -9.27
N THR A 61 3.61 -17.83 -8.02
CA THR A 61 2.84 -18.59 -7.02
C THR A 61 1.36 -18.60 -7.38
N ARG A 62 0.77 -19.80 -7.45
CA ARG A 62 -0.66 -19.96 -7.73
C ARG A 62 -1.52 -19.58 -6.53
N GLY A 63 -2.71 -19.03 -6.81
CA GLY A 63 -3.71 -18.70 -5.78
C GLY A 63 -3.54 -17.33 -5.13
N VAL A 64 -2.50 -16.58 -5.46
CA VAL A 64 -2.33 -15.19 -5.02
C VAL A 64 -3.20 -14.29 -5.90
N LYS A 65 -4.18 -13.64 -5.27
CA LYS A 65 -5.02 -12.63 -5.92
C LYS A 65 -4.47 -11.25 -5.58
N VAL A 66 -3.79 -10.63 -6.54
CA VAL A 66 -3.17 -9.31 -6.35
C VAL A 66 -4.20 -8.25 -5.99
N GLU A 67 -5.43 -8.43 -6.45
CA GLU A 67 -6.57 -7.56 -6.19
C GLU A 67 -6.96 -7.48 -4.70
N ASP A 68 -6.74 -8.56 -3.97
CA ASP A 68 -7.12 -8.68 -2.56
C ASP A 68 -5.96 -8.33 -1.60
N LEU A 69 -4.75 -8.08 -2.16
CA LEU A 69 -3.59 -7.72 -1.34
C LEU A 69 -3.71 -6.30 -0.79
N PRO A 70 -3.30 -6.08 0.46
CA PRO A 70 -3.15 -4.73 1.01
C PRO A 70 -2.20 -3.87 0.20
N THR A 71 -2.40 -2.56 0.22
CA THR A 71 -1.57 -1.59 -0.50
C THR A 71 -0.09 -1.76 -0.18
N PHE A 72 0.28 -1.91 1.09
CA PHE A 72 1.67 -2.08 1.50
C PHE A 72 2.33 -3.38 1.01
N ASP A 73 1.56 -4.46 0.82
CA ASP A 73 2.08 -5.69 0.19
C ASP A 73 2.38 -5.47 -1.29
N ILE A 74 1.49 -4.75 -1.99
CA ILE A 74 1.65 -4.43 -3.41
C ILE A 74 2.86 -3.53 -3.62
N GLU A 75 3.02 -2.51 -2.78
CA GLU A 75 4.17 -1.60 -2.80
C GLU A 75 5.48 -2.36 -2.55
N TYR A 76 5.49 -3.23 -1.55
CA TYR A 76 6.66 -4.04 -1.21
C TYR A 76 7.02 -5.05 -2.31
N LEU A 77 6.01 -5.70 -2.90
CA LEU A 77 6.20 -6.58 -4.06
C LEU A 77 6.77 -5.84 -5.27
N PHE A 78 6.17 -4.69 -5.60
CA PHE A 78 6.63 -3.91 -6.75
C PHE A 78 8.07 -3.42 -6.56
N LEU A 79 8.41 -2.94 -5.37
CA LEU A 79 9.75 -2.50 -5.02
C LEU A 79 10.78 -3.62 -5.26
N ASN A 80 10.50 -4.81 -4.73
CA ASN A 80 11.40 -5.97 -4.88
C ASN A 80 11.49 -6.45 -6.34
N ILE A 81 10.38 -6.51 -7.07
CA ILE A 81 10.38 -6.86 -8.50
C ILE A 81 11.23 -5.86 -9.28
N ARG A 82 11.08 -4.56 -9.00
CA ARG A 82 11.87 -3.51 -9.67
C ARG A 82 13.36 -3.61 -9.35
N GLY A 83 13.72 -3.77 -8.07
CA GLY A 83 15.11 -3.93 -7.66
C GLY A 83 15.82 -5.05 -8.42
N LYS A 84 15.17 -6.21 -8.53
CA LYS A 84 15.72 -7.36 -9.27
C LYS A 84 15.64 -7.21 -10.81
N SER A 85 14.96 -6.18 -11.32
CA SER A 85 14.80 -5.95 -12.77
C SER A 85 15.82 -4.94 -13.32
N VAL A 86 15.96 -3.79 -12.63
CA VAL A 86 16.75 -2.64 -13.13
C VAL A 86 17.86 -2.19 -12.18
N GLY A 87 17.99 -2.84 -11.02
CA GLY A 87 19.00 -2.53 -10.02
C GLY A 87 18.37 -2.15 -8.68
N GLU A 88 19.11 -2.40 -7.64
CA GLU A 88 18.69 -2.24 -6.24
C GLU A 88 18.93 -0.82 -5.70
N GLU A 89 19.76 -0.03 -6.38
CA GLU A 89 20.07 1.36 -5.99
C GLU A 89 19.17 2.35 -6.75
N VAL A 90 18.69 3.36 -6.03
CA VAL A 90 17.89 4.48 -6.58
C VAL A 90 18.46 5.79 -6.07
N GLU A 91 18.75 6.70 -7.02
CA GLU A 91 19.13 8.08 -6.72
C GLU A 91 17.85 8.93 -6.63
N LEU A 92 17.67 9.62 -5.50
CA LEU A 92 16.57 10.55 -5.26
C LEU A 92 17.09 11.93 -4.89
N SER A 93 16.26 12.94 -5.11
CA SER A 93 16.53 14.30 -4.65
C SER A 93 15.50 14.68 -3.59
N ILE A 94 15.94 14.81 -2.33
CA ILE A 94 15.09 15.18 -1.20
C ILE A 94 15.27 16.67 -0.94
N ILE A 95 14.16 17.39 -0.77
CA ILE A 95 14.22 18.79 -0.33
C ILE A 95 14.55 18.86 1.15
N ALA A 96 15.56 19.62 1.50
CA ALA A 96 16.02 19.79 2.87
C ALA A 96 14.90 20.30 3.77
N PRO A 97 14.55 19.61 4.89
CA PRO A 97 13.44 20.01 5.75
C PRO A 97 13.66 21.35 6.48
N ASP A 98 14.92 21.73 6.69
CA ASP A 98 15.28 22.93 7.46
C ASP A 98 15.08 24.24 6.68
N ASP A 99 15.21 24.22 5.36
CA ASP A 99 15.04 25.42 4.53
C ASP A 99 13.95 25.30 3.46
N GLY A 100 13.44 24.08 3.22
CA GLY A 100 12.34 23.82 2.30
C GLY A 100 12.65 24.03 0.81
N VAL A 101 13.91 24.25 0.45
CA VAL A 101 14.29 24.61 -0.94
C VAL A 101 15.56 23.93 -1.46
N THR A 102 16.47 23.52 -0.59
CA THR A 102 17.75 22.95 -1.02
C THR A 102 17.61 21.46 -1.35
N PRO A 103 17.88 21.04 -2.60
CA PRO A 103 17.85 19.64 -2.95
C PRO A 103 19.09 18.92 -2.38
N ILE A 104 18.88 17.75 -1.80
CA ILE A 104 19.91 16.86 -1.28
C ILE A 104 19.85 15.57 -2.09
N PRO A 105 20.87 15.24 -2.89
CA PRO A 105 20.94 13.95 -3.54
C PRO A 105 21.19 12.86 -2.51
N VAL A 106 20.40 11.80 -2.56
CA VAL A 106 20.55 10.61 -1.71
C VAL A 106 20.52 9.36 -2.57
N ASN A 107 21.30 8.37 -2.21
CA ASN A 107 21.27 7.04 -2.82
C ASN A 107 20.66 6.06 -1.81
N ILE A 108 19.64 5.31 -2.24
CA ILE A 108 18.88 4.40 -1.40
C ILE A 108 19.02 2.99 -1.98
N ASP A 109 19.36 2.03 -1.12
CA ASP A 109 19.28 0.62 -1.42
C ASP A 109 17.85 0.13 -1.19
N LEU A 110 17.19 -0.34 -2.25
CA LEU A 110 15.81 -0.83 -2.19
C LEU A 110 15.66 -2.07 -1.29
N ASP A 111 16.72 -2.86 -1.08
CA ASP A 111 16.70 -4.01 -0.19
C ASP A 111 16.64 -3.61 1.30
N GLU A 112 16.99 -2.37 1.64
CA GLU A 112 16.87 -1.81 3.00
C GLU A 112 15.46 -1.36 3.35
N ILE A 113 14.61 -1.09 2.34
CA ILE A 113 13.25 -0.62 2.53
C ILE A 113 12.36 -1.77 2.99
N LYS A 114 11.64 -1.57 4.08
CA LYS A 114 10.78 -2.59 4.70
C LYS A 114 9.38 -2.03 4.97
N VAL A 115 8.44 -2.95 5.10
CA VAL A 115 7.14 -2.61 5.69
C VAL A 115 7.31 -2.56 7.20
N VAL A 116 7.06 -1.38 7.75
CA VAL A 116 7.16 -1.12 9.20
C VAL A 116 5.81 -1.40 9.83
N GLU A 117 5.80 -2.30 10.82
CA GLU A 117 4.63 -2.63 11.61
C GLU A 117 4.65 -1.81 12.92
N ASN A 118 3.53 -1.19 13.26
CA ASN A 118 3.37 -0.52 14.55
C ASN A 118 2.96 -1.54 15.62
N LYS A 119 3.67 -1.58 16.74
CA LYS A 119 3.40 -2.52 17.84
C LYS A 119 2.03 -2.32 18.50
N GLU A 120 1.47 -1.12 18.39
CA GLU A 120 0.14 -0.81 18.90
C GLU A 120 -0.98 -1.11 17.91
N HIS A 121 -0.63 -1.56 16.70
CA HIS A 121 -1.62 -1.88 15.68
C HIS A 121 -2.47 -3.08 16.07
N ASN A 122 -3.77 -2.91 16.02
CA ASN A 122 -4.73 -3.98 16.29
C ASN A 122 -5.86 -3.94 15.27
N LYS A 123 -6.17 -5.09 14.67
CA LYS A 123 -7.30 -5.25 13.76
C LYS A 123 -8.64 -5.35 14.51
N GLN A 124 -8.61 -5.74 15.77
CA GLN A 124 -9.82 -5.88 16.58
C GLN A 124 -10.06 -4.61 17.38
N ILE A 125 -11.21 -4.02 17.19
CA ILE A 125 -11.67 -2.79 17.82
C ILE A 125 -12.81 -3.13 18.76
N ARG A 126 -12.69 -2.75 20.03
CA ARG A 126 -13.74 -2.89 21.01
C ARG A 126 -14.70 -1.70 20.90
N LEU A 127 -15.94 -1.94 20.53
CA LEU A 127 -16.97 -0.91 20.40
C LEU A 127 -17.67 -0.61 21.74
N ASP A 128 -17.96 -1.66 22.52
CA ASP A 128 -18.51 -1.57 23.88
C ASP A 128 -18.14 -2.80 24.71
N ASP A 129 -18.84 -3.05 25.82
CA ASP A 129 -18.54 -4.17 26.72
C ASP A 129 -18.83 -5.55 26.11
N SER A 130 -19.68 -5.63 25.09
CA SER A 130 -20.13 -6.87 24.46
C SER A 130 -19.75 -6.95 22.98
N LEU A 131 -19.56 -5.83 22.29
CA LEU A 131 -19.44 -5.76 20.83
C LEU A 131 -18.03 -5.46 20.38
N MET A 132 -17.51 -6.31 19.50
CA MET A 132 -16.23 -6.20 18.87
C MET A 132 -16.39 -6.04 17.36
N MET A 133 -15.46 -5.33 16.73
CA MET A 133 -15.34 -5.20 15.28
C MET A 133 -13.95 -5.64 14.83
N GLU A 134 -13.88 -6.43 13.76
CA GLU A 134 -12.62 -6.81 13.13
C GLU A 134 -12.46 -6.06 11.82
N MET A 135 -11.29 -5.43 11.66
CA MET A 135 -10.91 -4.67 10.48
C MET A 135 -10.05 -5.50 9.54
N LYS A 136 -10.19 -5.25 8.23
CA LYS A 136 -9.27 -5.70 7.20
C LYS A 136 -8.60 -4.51 6.53
N TYR A 137 -7.41 -4.73 6.00
CA TYR A 137 -6.69 -3.66 5.31
C TYR A 137 -7.38 -3.29 3.99
N PRO A 138 -7.35 -2.00 3.60
CA PRO A 138 -7.82 -1.59 2.29
C PRO A 138 -6.96 -2.26 1.20
N SER A 139 -7.63 -2.84 0.20
CA SER A 139 -6.95 -3.29 -1.01
C SER A 139 -6.59 -2.10 -1.89
N LEU A 140 -5.63 -2.29 -2.81
CA LEU A 140 -5.27 -1.24 -3.76
C LEU A 140 -6.48 -0.80 -4.60
N ASP A 141 -7.34 -1.73 -5.02
CA ASP A 141 -8.54 -1.40 -5.80
C ASP A 141 -9.52 -0.53 -5.01
N GLN A 142 -9.72 -0.81 -3.73
CA GLN A 142 -10.54 0.00 -2.85
C GLN A 142 -9.96 1.40 -2.68
N PHE A 143 -8.65 1.47 -2.44
CA PHE A 143 -7.93 2.74 -2.30
C PHE A 143 -8.05 3.59 -3.58
N ILE A 144 -7.82 3.00 -4.76
CA ILE A 144 -7.93 3.71 -6.04
C ILE A 144 -9.36 4.18 -6.28
N LYS A 145 -10.32 3.29 -6.13
CA LYS A 145 -11.74 3.60 -6.35
C LYS A 145 -12.21 4.78 -5.49
N ASN A 146 -11.77 4.84 -4.25
CA ASN A 146 -12.23 5.87 -3.33
C ASN A 146 -11.46 7.21 -3.45
N ASN A 147 -10.22 7.20 -3.97
CA ASN A 147 -9.42 8.42 -4.08
C ASN A 147 -9.38 9.02 -5.49
N PHE A 148 -9.67 8.24 -6.53
CA PHE A 148 -9.49 8.64 -7.93
C PHE A 148 -10.73 8.48 -8.81
N ASP A 149 -11.83 7.92 -8.32
CA ASP A 149 -13.12 8.02 -9.00
C ASP A 149 -13.72 9.39 -8.67
N PHE A 150 -13.79 10.27 -9.67
CA PHE A 150 -14.28 11.66 -9.57
C PHE A 150 -15.82 11.74 -9.68
N ASP A 151 -16.56 10.76 -9.19
CA ASP A 151 -18.01 10.88 -9.08
C ASP A 151 -18.41 11.92 -8.01
N ASP A 152 -19.59 12.54 -8.17
CA ASP A 152 -20.07 13.70 -7.41
C ASP A 152 -20.28 13.53 -5.90
N ASN A 153 -19.85 12.42 -5.31
CA ASN A 153 -19.96 12.19 -3.87
C ASN A 153 -19.00 13.08 -3.07
N SER A 154 -19.44 13.53 -1.91
CA SER A 154 -18.60 14.30 -1.00
C SER A 154 -17.37 13.49 -0.54
N ASN A 155 -16.27 14.17 -0.21
CA ASN A 155 -15.07 13.50 0.34
C ASN A 155 -15.39 12.73 1.63
N VAL A 156 -16.39 13.18 2.40
CA VAL A 156 -16.85 12.53 3.63
C VAL A 156 -17.52 11.20 3.32
N ASP A 157 -18.46 11.17 2.37
CA ASP A 157 -19.17 9.94 1.99
C ASP A 157 -18.20 8.87 1.47
N ARG A 158 -17.22 9.28 0.66
CA ARG A 158 -16.16 8.37 0.17
C ARG A 158 -15.30 7.80 1.31
N SER A 159 -14.96 8.63 2.31
CA SER A 159 -14.23 8.17 3.49
C SER A 159 -15.02 7.13 4.26
N PHE A 160 -16.32 7.36 4.48
CA PHE A 160 -17.20 6.39 5.13
C PHE A 160 -17.32 5.10 4.32
N GLU A 161 -17.43 5.19 2.99
CA GLU A 161 -17.44 4.02 2.12
C GLU A 161 -16.13 3.21 2.15
N LEU A 162 -14.98 3.89 2.21
CA LEU A 162 -13.68 3.23 2.38
C LEU A 162 -13.63 2.50 3.72
N ILE A 163 -13.97 3.18 4.80
CA ILE A 163 -14.00 2.61 6.15
C ILE A 163 -14.93 1.40 6.18
N ALA A 164 -16.16 1.51 5.67
CA ALA A 164 -17.13 0.41 5.58
C ALA A 164 -16.56 -0.80 4.84
N SER A 165 -15.82 -0.58 3.75
CA SER A 165 -15.19 -1.65 2.98
C SER A 165 -14.04 -2.35 3.72
N CYS A 166 -13.47 -1.70 4.75
CA CYS A 166 -12.40 -2.23 5.59
C CYS A 166 -12.90 -2.92 6.86
N ILE A 167 -14.21 -2.98 7.11
CA ILE A 167 -14.78 -3.81 8.17
C ILE A 167 -14.91 -5.24 7.61
N ASP A 168 -14.38 -6.23 8.33
CA ASP A 168 -14.51 -7.64 7.96
C ASP A 168 -15.76 -8.25 8.59
N LYS A 169 -15.89 -8.11 9.90
CA LYS A 169 -17.03 -8.59 10.66
C LYS A 169 -17.22 -7.80 11.95
N ILE A 170 -18.44 -7.85 12.47
CA ILE A 170 -18.83 -7.39 13.79
C ILE A 170 -19.28 -8.63 14.56
N PHE A 171 -18.92 -8.75 15.84
CA PHE A 171 -19.24 -9.95 16.61
C PHE A 171 -19.36 -9.67 18.12
N ASN A 172 -20.11 -10.52 18.77
CA ASN A 172 -20.17 -10.63 20.23
C ASN A 172 -19.98 -12.09 20.66
N GLU A 173 -20.27 -12.43 21.91
CA GLU A 173 -20.14 -13.80 22.42
C GLU A 173 -21.12 -14.80 21.78
N GLU A 174 -22.25 -14.33 21.24
CA GLU A 174 -23.34 -15.17 20.73
C GLU A 174 -23.41 -15.19 19.20
N GLU A 175 -23.08 -14.08 18.52
CA GLU A 175 -23.31 -13.89 17.09
C GLU A 175 -22.13 -13.24 16.37
N VAL A 176 -22.03 -13.54 15.06
CA VAL A 176 -21.04 -12.95 14.14
C VAL A 176 -21.76 -12.44 12.90
N TRP A 177 -21.62 -11.15 12.61
CA TRP A 177 -22.15 -10.50 11.41
C TRP A 177 -21.00 -10.21 10.44
N SER A 178 -20.92 -11.00 9.37
CA SER A 178 -19.95 -10.76 8.30
C SER A 178 -20.42 -9.63 7.38
N THR A 179 -19.54 -8.69 7.05
CA THR A 179 -19.86 -7.63 6.09
C THR A 179 -20.01 -8.15 4.66
N ALA A 180 -19.63 -9.40 4.39
CA ALA A 180 -19.89 -10.05 3.11
C ALA A 180 -21.39 -10.43 2.93
N ASP A 181 -22.14 -10.57 4.03
CA ASP A 181 -23.54 -11.01 4.04
C ASP A 181 -24.54 -9.86 4.14
N VAL A 182 -24.07 -8.63 4.35
CA VAL A 182 -24.90 -7.43 4.48
C VAL A 182 -24.58 -6.42 3.37
N SER A 183 -25.53 -5.53 3.09
CA SER A 183 -25.31 -4.48 2.10
C SER A 183 -24.31 -3.43 2.59
N LYS A 184 -23.57 -2.83 1.65
CA LYS A 184 -22.63 -1.74 1.95
C LYS A 184 -23.34 -0.58 2.68
N LYS A 185 -24.59 -0.31 2.32
CA LYS A 185 -25.42 0.74 2.95
C LYS A 185 -25.66 0.45 4.43
N GLU A 186 -25.99 -0.78 4.79
CA GLU A 186 -26.18 -1.17 6.20
C GLU A 186 -24.90 -1.01 7.01
N VAL A 187 -23.73 -1.29 6.41
CA VAL A 187 -22.44 -1.09 7.09
C VAL A 187 -22.16 0.41 7.31
N VAL A 188 -22.47 1.28 6.34
CA VAL A 188 -22.34 2.74 6.50
C VAL A 188 -23.32 3.24 7.57
N GLU A 189 -24.59 2.81 7.55
CA GLU A 189 -25.58 3.16 8.57
C GLU A 189 -25.14 2.71 9.98
N PHE A 190 -24.45 1.58 10.08
CA PHE A 190 -23.85 1.13 11.34
C PHE A 190 -22.73 2.07 11.82
N LEU A 191 -21.84 2.50 10.92
CA LEU A 191 -20.78 3.47 11.23
C LEU A 191 -21.34 4.81 11.73
N GLU A 192 -22.43 5.29 11.12
CA GLU A 192 -23.09 6.54 11.48
C GLU A 192 -23.72 6.51 12.89
N GLN A 193 -23.98 5.33 13.45
CA GLN A 193 -24.49 5.15 14.82
C GLN A 193 -23.39 5.22 15.89
N MET A 194 -22.10 5.21 15.48
CA MET A 194 -20.98 5.24 16.41
C MET A 194 -20.83 6.60 17.06
N ASN A 195 -20.42 6.59 18.33
CA ASN A 195 -19.96 7.81 18.98
C ASN A 195 -18.52 8.15 18.59
N SER A 196 -18.09 9.38 18.88
CA SER A 196 -16.75 9.86 18.53
C SER A 196 -15.60 9.03 19.13
N ALA A 197 -15.81 8.43 20.30
CA ALA A 197 -14.76 7.60 20.93
C ALA A 197 -14.58 6.27 20.19
N GLN A 198 -15.68 5.66 19.74
CA GLN A 198 -15.64 4.45 18.92
C GLN A 198 -15.03 4.72 17.54
N PHE A 199 -15.43 5.82 16.89
CA PHE A 199 -14.88 6.21 15.60
C PHE A 199 -13.38 6.50 15.65
N LYS A 200 -12.89 7.10 16.74
CA LYS A 200 -11.45 7.30 16.98
C LYS A 200 -10.63 6.01 16.99
N GLN A 201 -11.22 4.88 17.38
CA GLN A 201 -10.52 3.59 17.31
C GLN A 201 -10.33 3.13 15.87
N ILE A 202 -11.29 3.45 15.00
CA ILE A 202 -11.17 3.19 13.56
C ILE A 202 -10.07 4.06 12.96
N GLU A 203 -10.04 5.36 13.28
CA GLU A 203 -8.96 6.26 12.84
C GLU A 203 -7.59 5.72 13.26
N LYS A 204 -7.46 5.27 14.52
CA LYS A 204 -6.22 4.67 15.02
C LYS A 204 -5.81 3.43 14.24
N PHE A 205 -6.75 2.60 13.76
CA PHE A 205 -6.42 1.46 12.90
C PHE A 205 -5.72 1.91 11.60
N PHE A 206 -6.24 2.95 10.91
CA PHE A 206 -5.62 3.47 9.68
C PHE A 206 -4.30 4.19 9.93
N GLU A 207 -4.17 4.92 11.04
CA GLU A 207 -2.93 5.60 11.42
C GLU A 207 -1.79 4.61 11.71
N THR A 208 -2.12 3.48 12.33
CA THR A 208 -1.14 2.50 12.81
C THR A 208 -0.94 1.31 11.86
N MET A 209 -1.71 1.20 10.79
CA MET A 209 -1.56 0.09 9.84
C MET A 209 -0.14 0.03 9.24
N PRO A 210 0.33 -1.15 8.85
CA PRO A 210 1.65 -1.30 8.26
C PRO A 210 1.85 -0.41 7.03
N LYS A 211 3.05 0.17 6.90
CA LYS A 211 3.42 1.06 5.79
C LYS A 211 4.79 0.73 5.25
N LEU A 212 4.96 0.83 3.93
CA LEU A 212 6.28 0.83 3.33
C LEU A 212 6.98 2.12 3.73
N SER A 213 8.09 2.02 4.45
CA SER A 213 8.78 3.17 5.03
C SER A 213 10.28 2.98 5.09
N HIS A 214 11.01 4.06 4.87
CA HIS A 214 12.46 4.13 5.05
C HIS A 214 12.85 5.46 5.66
N THR A 215 13.70 5.42 6.69
CA THR A 215 14.14 6.61 7.42
C THR A 215 15.59 6.93 7.06
N LEU A 216 15.83 8.16 6.64
CA LEU A 216 17.13 8.66 6.23
C LEU A 216 17.59 9.81 7.12
N GLU A 217 18.87 9.83 7.45
CA GLU A 217 19.55 11.01 7.96
C GLU A 217 20.19 11.78 6.81
N VAL A 218 19.78 13.03 6.64
CA VAL A 218 20.29 13.90 5.58
C VAL A 218 20.97 15.13 6.18
N VAL A 219 21.93 15.68 5.45
CA VAL A 219 22.63 16.92 5.84
C VAL A 219 22.45 17.95 4.74
N ASN A 220 21.85 19.08 5.06
CA ASN A 220 21.73 20.17 4.11
C ASN A 220 23.14 20.67 3.69
N PRO A 221 23.49 20.64 2.41
CA PRO A 221 24.83 21.04 1.97
C PRO A 221 25.12 22.54 2.19
N LYS A 222 24.09 23.37 2.29
CA LYS A 222 24.22 24.82 2.51
C LYS A 222 24.26 25.19 3.99
N THR A 223 23.27 24.77 4.77
CA THR A 223 23.13 25.16 6.18
C THR A 223 23.91 24.26 7.13
N LYS A 224 24.33 23.05 6.68
CA LYS A 224 24.96 22.01 7.48
C LYS A 224 24.06 21.41 8.57
N VAL A 225 22.77 21.71 8.55
CA VAL A 225 21.79 21.15 9.48
C VAL A 225 21.55 19.69 9.14
N LYS A 226 21.54 18.83 10.17
CA LYS A 226 21.13 17.42 10.06
C LYS A 226 19.63 17.32 10.28
N SER A 227 18.97 16.58 9.43
CA SER A 227 17.54 16.31 9.52
C SER A 227 17.25 14.83 9.28
N THR A 228 16.18 14.34 9.92
CA THR A 228 15.66 12.99 9.64
C THR A 228 14.49 13.13 8.67
N VAL A 229 14.51 12.36 7.60
CA VAL A 229 13.44 12.31 6.60
C VAL A 229 12.88 10.90 6.56
N VAL A 230 11.56 10.78 6.62
CA VAL A 230 10.86 9.51 6.47
C VAL A 230 10.20 9.48 5.10
N LEU A 231 10.56 8.50 4.29
CA LEU A 231 9.95 8.23 3.01
C LEU A 231 8.88 7.16 3.22
N GLU A 232 7.64 7.44 2.84
CA GLU A 232 6.51 6.51 2.98
C GLU A 232 5.80 6.30 1.64
N GLY A 233 5.40 5.05 1.39
CA GLY A 233 4.70 4.65 0.18
C GLY A 233 5.59 4.62 -1.06
N LEU A 234 5.13 3.94 -2.10
CA LEU A 234 5.91 3.67 -3.31
C LEU A 234 6.34 4.94 -4.05
N SER A 235 5.50 5.97 -4.08
CA SER A 235 5.78 7.24 -4.77
C SER A 235 7.01 7.97 -4.23
N SER A 236 7.33 7.80 -2.95
CA SER A 236 8.51 8.43 -2.32
C SER A 236 9.83 7.85 -2.83
N PHE A 237 9.82 6.70 -3.47
CA PHE A 237 11.02 6.00 -3.97
C PHE A 237 11.20 6.06 -5.49
N PHE A 238 10.31 6.74 -6.21
CA PHE A 238 10.36 6.80 -7.67
C PHE A 238 10.22 8.22 -8.25
N GLY A 239 10.17 9.25 -7.39
CA GLY A 239 10.30 10.66 -7.71
C GLY A 239 9.35 11.18 -8.78
#